data_257cb42a6416d59c5075bf341204d391
#
_entry.id   257cb42a6416d59c5075bf341204d391
#
_cell.length_a   1.000
_cell.length_b   1.000
_cell.length_c   1.000
_cell.angle_alpha   90.00
_cell.angle_beta   90.00
_cell.angle_gamma   90.00
#
_symmetry.space_group_name_H-M   'P 1'
#
loop_
_entity.id
_entity.type
_entity.pdbx_description
1 polymer ?
#
loop_
_entity_poly.entity_id
_entity_poly.type
_entity_poly.pdbx_seq_one_letter_code
_entity_poly.pdbx_strand_id
1 'polypeptide(L)'
;MAKSEFQFQDLNGKTLVLTGMTRGIGRAILGGLLAQGLRIIAISRGMEQMVAIRAELGMDESRLVLRECDLSDPAAVEATGRWLLEEAGPIDGILHNAAIDPRETIEKGDHAYWLNVFQVNLFSAVTLTRLILPRLRESAQGRILFTGSVVFELGTAYLSAYAASKGAVVGLTHSLAHELKGTGITVNCVVPGAIEVEKENLHEELNRRIIDWQSIPRRLTPADLLGPICLLLSTAGGGITAQTITVDGGLIHPIADGSAQGRLLGAER
;
A
#
# COMPACT_ATOMS: atom_id res chain seq x y z
N MET A 1 11.65 -11.91 -15.10
CA MET A 1 11.66 -10.78 -14.14
C MET A 1 12.17 -9.54 -14.85
N ALA A 2 11.39 -8.47 -14.96
CA ALA A 2 11.90 -7.18 -15.42
C ALA A 2 12.97 -6.72 -14.40
N LYS A 3 14.20 -6.47 -14.87
CA LYS A 3 15.21 -5.83 -14.02
C LYS A 3 14.69 -4.44 -13.70
N SER A 4 14.59 -4.10 -12.41
CA SER A 4 14.32 -2.74 -11.97
C SER A 4 15.45 -1.85 -12.50
N GLU A 5 15.08 -0.72 -13.13
CA GLU A 5 16.04 0.27 -13.65
C GLU A 5 16.80 0.99 -12.54
N PHE A 6 16.40 0.81 -11.27
CA PHE A 6 17.02 1.39 -10.09
C PHE A 6 17.27 0.31 -9.02
N GLN A 7 18.26 0.54 -8.18
CA GLN A 7 18.58 -0.34 -7.05
C GLN A 7 18.98 0.49 -5.82
N PHE A 8 18.31 0.19 -4.70
CA PHE A 8 18.68 0.69 -3.38
C PHE A 8 19.48 -0.39 -2.66
N GLN A 9 20.80 -0.29 -2.72
CA GLN A 9 21.71 -1.34 -2.20
C GLN A 9 21.54 -1.62 -0.72
N ASP A 10 21.13 -0.64 0.07
CA ASP A 10 20.90 -0.73 1.49
C ASP A 10 19.63 -1.51 1.87
N LEU A 11 18.76 -1.82 0.91
CA LEU A 11 17.64 -2.74 1.09
C LEU A 11 18.04 -4.21 1.06
N ASN A 12 19.24 -4.52 0.56
CA ASN A 12 19.71 -5.91 0.49
C ASN A 12 19.85 -6.51 1.89
N GLY A 13 19.22 -7.66 2.12
CA GLY A 13 19.23 -8.36 3.40
C GLY A 13 18.26 -7.79 4.46
N LYS A 14 17.56 -6.68 4.17
CA LYS A 14 16.52 -6.14 5.05
C LYS A 14 15.26 -6.98 4.99
N THR A 15 14.52 -7.04 6.08
CA THR A 15 13.25 -7.77 6.19
C THR A 15 12.07 -6.81 6.14
N LEU A 16 11.20 -7.02 5.17
CA LEU A 16 9.94 -6.28 4.99
C LEU A 16 8.74 -7.20 5.23
N VAL A 17 7.85 -6.82 6.12
CA VAL A 17 6.51 -7.41 6.22
C VAL A 17 5.61 -6.77 5.16
N LEU A 18 4.95 -7.59 4.33
CA LEU A 18 4.02 -7.13 3.28
C LEU A 18 2.65 -7.77 3.47
N THR A 19 1.61 -6.95 3.63
CA THR A 19 0.24 -7.46 3.62
C THR A 19 -0.38 -7.41 2.23
N GLY A 20 -1.10 -8.46 1.82
CA GLY A 20 -1.84 -8.50 0.55
C GLY A 20 -0.98 -8.81 -0.67
N MET A 21 -0.29 -9.96 -0.69
CA MET A 21 0.60 -10.39 -1.79
C MET A 21 -0.09 -11.14 -2.93
N THR A 22 -1.34 -11.56 -2.80
CA THR A 22 -1.95 -12.53 -3.73
C THR A 22 -2.63 -11.90 -4.95
N ARG A 23 -2.89 -10.61 -4.93
CA ARG A 23 -3.54 -9.88 -6.05
C ARG A 23 -3.18 -8.40 -6.06
N GLY A 24 -3.56 -7.72 -7.15
CA GLY A 24 -3.45 -6.27 -7.26
C GLY A 24 -2.02 -5.73 -7.12
N ILE A 25 -1.89 -4.56 -6.53
CA ILE A 25 -0.62 -3.87 -6.36
C ILE A 25 0.41 -4.74 -5.63
N GLY A 26 0.05 -5.34 -4.49
CA GLY A 26 0.98 -6.14 -3.70
C GLY A 26 1.56 -7.32 -4.47
N ARG A 27 0.74 -8.04 -5.29
CA ARG A 27 1.22 -9.11 -6.16
C ARG A 27 2.19 -8.59 -7.23
N ALA A 28 1.85 -7.47 -7.84
CA ALA A 28 2.62 -6.94 -8.95
C ALA A 28 3.99 -6.36 -8.52
N ILE A 29 4.08 -5.70 -7.34
CA ILE A 29 5.35 -5.13 -6.85
C ILE A 29 6.24 -6.17 -6.14
N LEU A 30 5.72 -7.34 -5.76
CA LEU A 30 6.44 -8.33 -4.96
C LEU A 30 7.77 -8.75 -5.60
N GLY A 31 7.77 -9.06 -6.90
CA GLY A 31 8.99 -9.42 -7.62
C GLY A 31 10.02 -8.29 -7.65
N GLY A 32 9.56 -7.04 -7.81
CA GLY A 32 10.42 -5.87 -7.77
C GLY A 32 11.05 -5.62 -6.40
N LEU A 33 10.28 -5.81 -5.31
CA LEU A 33 10.80 -5.72 -3.94
C LEU A 33 11.84 -6.83 -3.65
N LEU A 34 11.57 -8.06 -4.07
CA LEU A 34 12.53 -9.17 -3.96
C LEU A 34 13.82 -8.91 -4.76
N ALA A 35 13.70 -8.26 -5.92
CA ALA A 35 14.86 -7.88 -6.75
C ALA A 35 15.76 -6.83 -6.09
N GLN A 36 15.24 -6.01 -5.15
CA GLN A 36 16.04 -5.12 -4.32
C GLN A 36 16.87 -5.86 -3.25
N GLY A 37 16.76 -7.17 -3.15
CA GLY A 37 17.45 -7.95 -2.15
C GLY A 37 16.71 -8.12 -0.82
N LEU A 38 15.48 -7.62 -0.71
CA LEU A 38 14.67 -7.76 0.50
C LEU A 38 14.33 -9.24 0.79
N ARG A 39 14.35 -9.60 2.06
CA ARG A 39 13.61 -10.74 2.60
C ARG A 39 12.18 -10.26 2.87
N ILE A 40 11.18 -10.98 2.36
CA ILE A 40 9.77 -10.59 2.53
C ILE A 40 9.04 -11.61 3.39
N ILE A 41 8.34 -11.11 4.41
CA ILE A 41 7.34 -11.87 5.16
C ILE A 41 5.99 -11.43 4.62
N ALA A 42 5.38 -12.28 3.81
CA ALA A 42 4.14 -11.96 3.13
C ALA A 42 2.93 -12.52 3.90
N ILE A 43 1.98 -11.62 4.21
CA ILE A 43 0.76 -11.93 4.94
C ILE A 43 -0.42 -11.81 3.98
N SER A 44 -1.15 -12.90 3.76
CA SER A 44 -2.34 -12.95 2.91
C SER A 44 -3.24 -14.12 3.28
N ARG A 45 -4.41 -14.16 2.69
CA ARG A 45 -5.30 -15.33 2.74
C ARG A 45 -4.90 -16.33 1.65
N GLY A 46 -5.22 -17.60 1.84
CA GLY A 46 -5.07 -18.64 0.82
C GLY A 46 -3.64 -19.11 0.66
N MET A 47 -3.17 -19.93 1.59
CA MET A 47 -1.80 -20.47 1.60
C MET A 47 -1.43 -21.14 0.28
N GLU A 48 -2.32 -21.91 -0.33
CA GLU A 48 -2.07 -22.57 -1.61
C GLU A 48 -1.69 -21.57 -2.71
N GLN A 49 -2.43 -20.48 -2.85
CA GLN A 49 -2.12 -19.42 -3.81
C GLN A 49 -0.79 -18.74 -3.50
N MET A 50 -0.49 -18.50 -2.22
CA MET A 50 0.78 -17.90 -1.80
C MET A 50 1.97 -18.80 -2.16
N VAL A 51 1.85 -20.12 -1.94
CA VAL A 51 2.87 -21.11 -2.31
C VAL A 51 3.08 -21.14 -3.82
N ALA A 52 2.00 -21.13 -4.60
CA ALA A 52 2.10 -21.08 -6.06
C ALA A 52 2.84 -19.83 -6.55
N ILE A 53 2.55 -18.66 -5.97
CA ILE A 53 3.23 -17.40 -6.29
C ILE A 53 4.71 -17.46 -5.90
N ARG A 54 5.07 -18.04 -4.75
CA ARG A 54 6.47 -18.20 -4.34
C ARG A 54 7.23 -19.07 -5.33
N ALA A 55 6.62 -20.17 -5.76
CA ALA A 55 7.21 -21.07 -6.77
C ALA A 55 7.37 -20.39 -8.14
N GLU A 56 6.36 -19.64 -8.60
CA GLU A 56 6.41 -18.85 -9.84
C GLU A 56 7.57 -17.84 -9.83
N LEU A 57 7.83 -17.21 -8.69
CA LEU A 57 8.91 -16.26 -8.52
C LEU A 57 10.29 -16.93 -8.35
N GLY A 58 10.35 -18.27 -8.22
CA GLY A 58 11.59 -19.01 -7.97
C GLY A 58 12.22 -18.69 -6.63
N MET A 59 11.41 -18.31 -5.63
CA MET A 59 11.89 -17.94 -4.29
C MET A 59 11.77 -19.13 -3.33
N ASP A 60 12.74 -19.25 -2.44
CA ASP A 60 12.69 -20.17 -1.32
C ASP A 60 12.14 -19.50 -0.04
N GLU A 61 12.03 -20.26 1.03
CA GLU A 61 11.50 -19.79 2.32
C GLU A 61 12.42 -18.79 3.03
N SER A 62 13.69 -18.76 2.69
CA SER A 62 14.63 -17.79 3.28
C SER A 62 14.38 -16.38 2.76
N ARG A 63 13.91 -16.26 1.52
CA ARG A 63 13.67 -14.99 0.83
C ARG A 63 12.20 -14.55 0.89
N LEU A 64 11.26 -15.49 0.81
CA LEU A 64 9.82 -15.21 0.83
C LEU A 64 9.12 -16.15 1.82
N VAL A 65 9.00 -15.66 3.06
CA VAL A 65 8.25 -16.32 4.13
C VAL A 65 6.76 -16.07 3.94
N LEU A 66 5.94 -17.10 4.06
CA LEU A 66 4.50 -17.03 3.89
C LEU A 66 3.80 -17.18 5.24
N ARG A 67 2.88 -16.26 5.54
CA ARG A 67 2.02 -16.33 6.73
C ARG A 67 0.58 -16.14 6.32
N GLU A 68 -0.22 -17.19 6.46
CA GLU A 68 -1.66 -17.08 6.21
C GLU A 68 -2.34 -16.32 7.35
N CYS A 69 -3.14 -15.31 6.97
CA CYS A 69 -3.94 -14.55 7.91
C CYS A 69 -5.12 -13.90 7.18
N ASP A 70 -6.32 -14.07 7.72
CA ASP A 70 -7.47 -13.25 7.34
C ASP A 70 -7.47 -11.97 8.19
N LEU A 71 -7.23 -10.84 7.54
CA LEU A 71 -7.19 -9.53 8.20
C LEU A 71 -8.58 -9.05 8.66
N SER A 72 -9.66 -9.71 8.25
CA SER A 72 -11.01 -9.45 8.76
C SER A 72 -11.25 -10.10 10.14
N ASP A 73 -10.39 -11.04 10.57
CA ASP A 73 -10.45 -11.69 11.87
C ASP A 73 -9.44 -11.03 12.83
N PRO A 74 -9.89 -10.25 13.83
CA PRO A 74 -9.01 -9.61 14.82
C PRO A 74 -8.12 -10.59 15.59
N ALA A 75 -8.62 -11.80 15.88
CA ALA A 75 -7.86 -12.81 16.62
C ALA A 75 -6.72 -13.38 15.77
N ALA A 76 -6.98 -13.64 14.48
CA ALA A 76 -5.95 -14.07 13.53
C ALA A 76 -4.88 -12.99 13.33
N VAL A 77 -5.28 -11.71 13.29
CA VAL A 77 -4.35 -10.57 13.18
C VAL A 77 -3.47 -10.48 14.44
N GLU A 78 -4.06 -10.58 15.63
CA GLU A 78 -3.32 -10.55 16.91
C GLU A 78 -2.33 -11.72 17.00
N ALA A 79 -2.75 -12.95 16.65
CA ALA A 79 -1.90 -14.13 16.63
C ALA A 79 -0.74 -13.99 15.63
N THR A 80 -1.01 -13.41 14.44
CA THR A 80 0.02 -13.16 13.43
C THR A 80 1.02 -12.10 13.91
N GLY A 81 0.54 -11.03 14.54
CA GLY A 81 1.42 -10.01 15.11
C GLY A 81 2.33 -10.54 16.24
N ARG A 82 1.81 -11.41 17.10
CA ARG A 82 2.63 -12.11 18.11
C ARG A 82 3.70 -12.99 17.50
N TRP A 83 3.33 -13.78 16.50
CA TRP A 83 4.27 -14.60 15.76
C TRP A 83 5.36 -13.75 15.10
N LEU A 84 5.02 -12.60 14.50
CA LEU A 84 6.00 -11.66 13.95
C LEU A 84 6.96 -11.14 15.01
N LEU A 85 6.45 -10.85 16.21
CA LEU A 85 7.26 -10.38 17.32
C LEU A 85 8.21 -11.47 17.84
N GLU A 86 7.75 -12.70 17.98
CA GLU A 86 8.42 -13.76 18.73
C GLU A 86 9.30 -14.66 17.84
N GLU A 87 8.83 -14.98 16.63
CA GLU A 87 9.39 -16.04 15.80
C GLU A 87 9.95 -15.59 14.45
N ALA A 88 9.51 -14.45 13.90
CA ALA A 88 9.84 -14.07 12.53
C ALA A 88 11.29 -13.58 12.35
N GLY A 89 12.01 -13.29 13.43
CA GLY A 89 13.35 -12.72 13.42
C GLY A 89 13.36 -11.20 13.24
N PRO A 90 14.45 -10.63 12.74
CA PRO A 90 14.55 -9.17 12.51
C PRO A 90 13.51 -8.66 11.53
N ILE A 91 12.95 -7.49 11.80
CA ILE A 91 12.00 -6.78 10.92
C ILE A 91 12.46 -5.33 10.79
N ASP A 92 12.75 -4.91 9.56
CA ASP A 92 13.21 -3.55 9.26
C ASP A 92 12.06 -2.65 8.79
N GLY A 93 10.99 -3.23 8.24
CA GLY A 93 9.85 -2.44 7.79
C GLY A 93 8.57 -3.23 7.62
N ILE A 94 7.47 -2.50 7.50
CA ILE A 94 6.17 -3.04 7.17
C ILE A 94 5.49 -2.18 6.10
N LEU A 95 4.96 -2.82 5.06
CA LEU A 95 4.09 -2.21 4.06
C LEU A 95 2.67 -2.76 4.21
N HIS A 96 1.80 -1.93 4.77
CA HIS A 96 0.37 -2.20 4.87
C HIS A 96 -0.31 -1.90 3.53
N ASN A 97 -0.38 -2.93 2.67
CA ASN A 97 -0.96 -2.79 1.33
C ASN A 97 -2.32 -3.49 1.19
N ALA A 98 -2.60 -4.50 2.00
CA ALA A 98 -3.88 -5.20 1.94
C ALA A 98 -5.06 -4.27 2.15
N ALA A 99 -6.07 -4.39 1.30
CA ALA A 99 -7.32 -3.66 1.43
C ALA A 99 -8.48 -4.40 0.75
N ILE A 100 -9.69 -4.05 1.14
CA ILE A 100 -10.93 -4.37 0.45
C ILE A 100 -11.68 -3.07 0.12
N ASP A 101 -12.35 -3.06 -1.02
CA ASP A 101 -13.11 -1.93 -1.55
C ASP A 101 -14.50 -2.36 -2.04
N PRO A 102 -15.29 -3.05 -1.19
CA PRO A 102 -16.64 -3.45 -1.57
C PRO A 102 -17.47 -2.21 -1.86
N ARG A 103 -18.33 -2.32 -2.89
CA ARG A 103 -19.18 -1.20 -3.34
C ARG A 103 -20.57 -1.36 -2.77
N GLU A 104 -21.04 -0.32 -2.07
CA GLU A 104 -22.38 -0.27 -1.51
C GLU A 104 -22.88 1.17 -1.37
N THR A 105 -24.20 1.35 -1.43
CA THR A 105 -24.82 2.64 -1.14
C THR A 105 -24.79 2.93 0.36
N ILE A 106 -24.85 4.21 0.74
CA ILE A 106 -24.91 4.60 2.16
C ILE A 106 -26.15 4.03 2.86
N GLU A 107 -27.21 3.83 2.12
CA GLU A 107 -28.48 3.31 2.66
C GLU A 107 -28.42 1.81 3.01
N LYS A 108 -27.61 1.03 2.27
CA LYS A 108 -27.48 -0.41 2.44
C LYS A 108 -26.27 -0.85 3.25
N GLY A 109 -25.24 0.00 3.29
CA GLY A 109 -24.02 -0.25 4.06
C GLY A 109 -24.29 -0.20 5.55
N ASP A 110 -24.63 -1.34 6.15
CA ASP A 110 -24.89 -1.47 7.58
C ASP A 110 -23.60 -1.38 8.42
N HIS A 111 -23.76 -1.41 9.74
CA HIS A 111 -22.63 -1.33 10.66
C HIS A 111 -21.60 -2.46 10.46
N ALA A 112 -22.05 -3.67 10.16
CA ALA A 112 -21.16 -4.81 9.95
C ALA A 112 -20.32 -4.63 8.67
N TYR A 113 -20.92 -4.11 7.60
CA TYR A 113 -20.21 -3.74 6.38
C TYR A 113 -19.10 -2.74 6.65
N TRP A 114 -19.42 -1.63 7.37
CA TRP A 114 -18.44 -0.61 7.72
C TRP A 114 -17.33 -1.16 8.59
N LEU A 115 -17.67 -1.92 9.64
CA LEU A 115 -16.69 -2.55 10.51
C LEU A 115 -15.74 -3.47 9.75
N ASN A 116 -16.25 -4.28 8.82
CA ASN A 116 -15.41 -5.18 8.02
C ASN A 116 -14.39 -4.40 7.15
N VAL A 117 -14.85 -3.32 6.50
CA VAL A 117 -13.94 -2.47 5.70
C VAL A 117 -12.86 -1.86 6.59
N PHE A 118 -13.23 -1.28 7.73
CA PHE A 118 -12.29 -0.68 8.66
C PHE A 118 -11.38 -1.72 9.33
N GLN A 119 -11.91 -2.92 9.63
CA GLN A 119 -11.11 -4.00 10.20
C GLN A 119 -9.96 -4.38 9.27
N VAL A 120 -10.25 -4.61 7.98
CA VAL A 120 -9.23 -5.00 7.00
C VAL A 120 -8.29 -3.84 6.66
N ASN A 121 -8.85 -2.64 6.41
CA ASN A 121 -8.07 -1.54 5.83
C ASN A 121 -7.31 -0.69 6.85
N LEU A 122 -7.74 -0.71 8.13
CA LEU A 122 -7.18 0.14 9.18
C LEU A 122 -6.79 -0.65 10.43
N PHE A 123 -7.75 -1.34 11.09
CA PHE A 123 -7.51 -1.92 12.42
C PHE A 123 -6.47 -3.05 12.37
N SER A 124 -6.45 -3.85 11.32
CA SER A 124 -5.41 -4.86 11.11
C SER A 124 -4.01 -4.23 11.05
N ALA A 125 -3.89 -3.10 10.34
CA ALA A 125 -2.62 -2.38 10.23
C ALA A 125 -2.18 -1.78 11.57
N VAL A 126 -3.12 -1.20 12.34
CA VAL A 126 -2.86 -0.70 13.70
C VAL A 126 -2.37 -1.83 14.61
N THR A 127 -3.08 -2.98 14.61
CA THR A 127 -2.73 -4.13 15.46
C THR A 127 -1.36 -4.71 15.11
N LEU A 128 -1.08 -4.95 13.82
CA LEU A 128 0.23 -5.46 13.39
C LEU A 128 1.36 -4.48 13.74
N THR A 129 1.17 -3.18 13.43
CA THR A 129 2.16 -2.14 13.77
C THR A 129 2.46 -2.12 15.25
N ARG A 130 1.43 -2.08 16.11
CA ARG A 130 1.56 -2.08 17.56
C ARG A 130 2.39 -3.25 18.07
N LEU A 131 2.13 -4.45 17.55
CA LEU A 131 2.79 -5.68 18.01
C LEU A 131 4.25 -5.78 17.54
N ILE A 132 4.56 -5.33 16.32
CA ILE A 132 5.94 -5.41 15.78
C ILE A 132 6.79 -4.18 16.12
N LEU A 133 6.24 -3.16 16.76
CA LEU A 133 6.97 -1.95 17.08
C LEU A 133 8.28 -2.19 17.86
N PRO A 134 8.37 -3.16 18.82
CA PRO A 134 9.64 -3.50 19.45
C PRO A 134 10.70 -3.94 18.41
N ARG A 135 10.34 -4.77 17.42
CA ARG A 135 11.26 -5.22 16.35
C ARG A 135 11.72 -4.04 15.48
N LEU A 136 10.79 -3.14 15.12
CA LEU A 136 11.13 -1.95 14.34
C LEU A 136 12.08 -1.01 15.09
N ARG A 137 12.02 -0.97 16.42
CA ARG A 137 12.95 -0.19 17.24
C ARG A 137 14.36 -0.81 17.33
N GLU A 138 14.48 -2.12 17.15
CA GLU A 138 15.76 -2.82 17.09
C GLU A 138 16.46 -2.58 15.72
N SER A 139 15.72 -2.22 14.69
CA SER A 139 16.27 -1.92 13.39
C SER A 139 16.90 -0.52 13.33
N ALA A 140 18.06 -0.41 12.71
CA ALA A 140 18.69 0.89 12.42
C ALA A 140 17.85 1.75 11.44
N GLN A 141 16.85 1.15 10.77
CA GLN A 141 16.05 1.76 9.71
C GLN A 141 14.58 1.36 9.82
N GLY A 142 13.96 1.48 10.99
CA GLY A 142 12.54 1.13 11.15
C GLY A 142 11.67 1.92 10.16
N ARG A 143 10.84 1.21 9.34
CA ARG A 143 9.99 1.80 8.29
C ARG A 143 8.57 1.30 8.41
N ILE A 144 7.62 2.23 8.49
CA ILE A 144 6.18 1.94 8.44
C ILE A 144 5.60 2.64 7.22
N LEU A 145 5.06 1.86 6.30
CA LEU A 145 4.44 2.35 5.07
C LEU A 145 3.00 1.88 4.99
N PHE A 146 2.13 2.81 4.68
CA PHE A 146 0.73 2.54 4.37
C PHE A 146 0.45 2.77 2.89
N THR A 147 -0.50 2.00 2.35
CA THR A 147 -1.06 2.24 1.02
C THR A 147 -2.40 2.96 1.17
N GLY A 148 -2.44 4.23 0.81
CA GLY A 148 -3.63 5.05 0.70
C GLY A 148 -4.42 4.78 -0.57
N SER A 149 -5.15 5.78 -1.05
CA SER A 149 -5.81 5.82 -2.36
C SER A 149 -6.27 7.25 -2.63
N VAL A 150 -6.17 7.74 -3.85
CA VAL A 150 -6.73 9.08 -4.23
C VAL A 150 -8.24 9.19 -4.00
N VAL A 151 -8.93 8.08 -3.84
CA VAL A 151 -10.38 8.04 -3.59
C VAL A 151 -10.78 8.83 -2.34
N PHE A 152 -9.90 8.97 -1.34
CA PHE A 152 -10.21 9.74 -0.13
C PHE A 152 -10.31 11.26 -0.40
N GLU A 153 -9.64 11.77 -1.44
CA GLU A 153 -9.73 13.16 -1.88
C GLU A 153 -10.77 13.35 -2.98
N LEU A 154 -10.78 12.50 -4.01
CA LEU A 154 -11.67 12.62 -5.14
C LEU A 154 -13.13 12.33 -4.78
N GLY A 155 -13.37 11.46 -3.82
CA GLY A 155 -14.67 10.85 -3.59
C GLY A 155 -15.10 9.97 -4.77
N THR A 156 -15.66 8.83 -4.49
CA THR A 156 -16.19 7.92 -5.54
C THR A 156 -17.49 7.32 -5.05
N ALA A 157 -18.53 7.40 -5.86
CA ALA A 157 -19.82 6.83 -5.55
C ALA A 157 -19.71 5.34 -5.20
N TYR A 158 -20.46 4.89 -4.21
CA TYR A 158 -20.49 3.50 -3.71
C TYR A 158 -19.22 3.04 -2.98
N LEU A 159 -18.23 3.90 -2.74
CA LEU A 159 -16.98 3.60 -2.02
C LEU A 159 -16.83 4.38 -0.72
N SER A 160 -17.92 4.83 -0.09
CA SER A 160 -17.86 5.71 1.09
C SER A 160 -17.04 5.11 2.24
N ALA A 161 -17.26 3.83 2.59
CA ALA A 161 -16.52 3.17 3.65
C ALA A 161 -15.03 2.99 3.30
N TYR A 162 -14.73 2.65 2.04
CA TYR A 162 -13.36 2.56 1.54
C TYR A 162 -12.65 3.92 1.59
N ALA A 163 -13.27 4.97 1.04
CA ALA A 163 -12.72 6.32 1.06
C ALA A 163 -12.45 6.80 2.48
N ALA A 164 -13.41 6.62 3.40
CA ALA A 164 -13.25 6.95 4.81
C ALA A 164 -12.08 6.18 5.46
N SER A 165 -11.97 4.87 5.20
CA SER A 165 -10.86 4.05 5.71
C SER A 165 -9.49 4.52 5.20
N LYS A 166 -9.40 4.95 3.94
CA LYS A 166 -8.15 5.46 3.36
C LYS A 166 -7.81 6.87 3.86
N GLY A 167 -8.80 7.72 4.12
CA GLY A 167 -8.59 8.99 4.84
C GLY A 167 -8.10 8.76 6.28
N ALA A 168 -8.65 7.76 6.98
CA ALA A 168 -8.19 7.38 8.33
C ALA A 168 -6.73 6.91 8.33
N VAL A 169 -6.30 6.17 7.32
CA VAL A 169 -4.89 5.74 7.15
C VAL A 169 -3.96 6.95 7.01
N VAL A 170 -4.36 7.99 6.27
CA VAL A 170 -3.58 9.24 6.15
C VAL A 170 -3.46 9.95 7.51
N GLY A 171 -4.58 10.10 8.23
CA GLY A 171 -4.57 10.68 9.59
C GLY A 171 -3.69 9.88 10.57
N LEU A 172 -3.77 8.53 10.51
CA LEU A 172 -2.92 7.65 11.30
C LEU A 172 -1.43 7.85 10.95
N THR A 173 -1.08 7.97 9.68
CA THR A 173 0.30 8.19 9.23
C THR A 173 0.91 9.42 9.90
N HIS A 174 0.19 10.54 9.91
CA HIS A 174 0.67 11.79 10.50
C HIS A 174 0.84 11.67 12.02
N SER A 175 -0.18 11.17 12.73
CA SER A 175 -0.14 11.02 14.18
C SER A 175 0.93 10.06 14.65
N LEU A 176 1.02 8.88 14.02
CA LEU A 176 1.99 7.86 14.40
C LEU A 176 3.43 8.30 14.17
N ALA A 177 3.70 9.08 13.11
CA ALA A 177 5.03 9.65 12.87
C ALA A 177 5.46 10.57 14.03
N HIS A 178 4.53 11.34 14.60
CA HIS A 178 4.82 12.19 15.74
C HIS A 178 4.96 11.41 17.06
N GLU A 179 4.16 10.36 17.28
CA GLU A 179 4.28 9.47 18.43
C GLU A 179 5.64 8.76 18.47
N LEU A 180 6.20 8.45 17.30
CA LEU A 180 7.50 7.77 17.17
C LEU A 180 8.69 8.72 17.09
N LYS A 181 8.51 10.01 17.42
CA LYS A 181 9.59 11.00 17.47
C LYS A 181 10.76 10.49 18.33
N GLY A 182 11.98 10.62 17.80
CA GLY A 182 13.21 10.24 18.49
C GLY A 182 13.58 8.75 18.41
N THR A 183 12.75 7.92 17.77
CA THR A 183 13.04 6.47 17.58
C THR A 183 13.83 6.14 16.32
N GLY A 184 13.93 7.08 15.37
CA GLY A 184 14.49 6.82 14.03
C GLY A 184 13.55 6.10 13.06
N ILE A 185 12.36 5.69 13.52
CA ILE A 185 11.34 5.06 12.68
C ILE A 185 10.64 6.13 11.85
N THR A 186 10.54 5.93 10.54
CA THR A 186 9.72 6.80 9.68
C THR A 186 8.37 6.17 9.38
N VAL A 187 7.34 7.00 9.27
CA VAL A 187 5.97 6.59 8.95
C VAL A 187 5.46 7.42 7.78
N ASN A 188 5.12 6.77 6.68
CA ASN A 188 4.64 7.44 5.48
C ASN A 188 3.47 6.68 4.83
N CYS A 189 2.75 7.37 3.97
CA CYS A 189 1.66 6.80 3.17
C CYS A 189 1.96 7.02 1.68
N VAL A 190 1.94 5.95 0.88
CA VAL A 190 1.93 6.03 -0.59
C VAL A 190 0.47 6.00 -1.03
N VAL A 191 0.08 6.97 -1.85
CA VAL A 191 -1.30 7.14 -2.32
C VAL A 191 -1.37 6.88 -3.83
N PRO A 192 -1.74 5.66 -4.24
CA PRO A 192 -1.92 5.34 -5.65
C PRO A 192 -3.12 6.07 -6.26
N GLY A 193 -2.97 6.46 -7.53
CA GLY A 193 -4.07 6.85 -8.40
C GLY A 193 -4.80 5.64 -9.00
N ALA A 194 -5.30 5.80 -10.21
CA ALA A 194 -5.93 4.73 -10.98
C ALA A 194 -4.85 3.80 -11.58
N ILE A 195 -4.32 2.89 -10.77
CA ILE A 195 -3.28 1.94 -11.17
C ILE A 195 -3.91 0.78 -11.95
N GLU A 196 -3.34 0.45 -13.11
CA GLU A 196 -3.75 -0.71 -13.92
C GLU A 196 -3.21 -2.00 -13.29
N VAL A 197 -4.11 -2.85 -12.80
CA VAL A 197 -3.80 -4.18 -12.30
C VAL A 197 -4.47 -5.26 -13.14
N GLU A 198 -3.87 -6.43 -13.27
CA GLU A 198 -4.24 -7.52 -14.22
C GLU A 198 -5.73 -7.92 -14.27
N LYS A 199 -6.55 -7.54 -13.29
CA LYS A 199 -7.97 -7.89 -13.23
C LYS A 199 -8.94 -6.76 -13.58
N GLU A 200 -8.43 -5.59 -13.90
CA GLU A 200 -9.28 -4.48 -14.33
C GLU A 200 -9.51 -4.56 -15.86
N ASN A 201 -10.48 -5.35 -16.30
CA ASN A 201 -11.07 -5.19 -17.62
C ASN A 201 -11.90 -3.90 -17.66
N LEU A 202 -11.23 -2.76 -17.55
CA LEU A 202 -11.88 -1.48 -17.76
C LEU A 202 -12.27 -1.36 -19.23
N HIS A 203 -13.51 -0.93 -19.49
CA HIS A 203 -13.92 -0.59 -20.84
C HIS A 203 -12.95 0.45 -21.42
N GLU A 204 -12.62 0.34 -22.69
CA GLU A 204 -11.67 1.21 -23.39
C GLU A 204 -11.98 2.70 -23.17
N GLU A 205 -13.25 3.07 -23.13
CA GLU A 205 -13.70 4.43 -22.85
C GLU A 205 -13.28 4.91 -21.43
N LEU A 206 -13.44 4.06 -20.41
CA LEU A 206 -13.02 4.41 -19.04
C LEU A 206 -11.50 4.55 -18.94
N ASN A 207 -10.74 3.68 -19.62
CA ASN A 207 -9.29 3.81 -19.72
C ASN A 207 -8.88 5.14 -20.34
N ARG A 208 -9.52 5.52 -21.44
CA ARG A 208 -9.28 6.81 -22.12
C ARG A 208 -9.57 7.97 -21.18
N ARG A 209 -10.72 7.97 -20.52
CA ARG A 209 -11.10 9.04 -19.57
C ARG A 209 -10.12 9.19 -18.41
N ILE A 210 -9.60 8.08 -17.86
CA ILE A 210 -8.57 8.14 -16.81
C ILE A 210 -7.30 8.80 -17.36
N ILE A 211 -6.86 8.41 -18.56
CA ILE A 211 -5.68 8.99 -19.21
C ILE A 211 -5.89 10.50 -19.48
N ASP A 212 -7.08 10.89 -19.94
CA ASP A 212 -7.40 12.28 -20.24
C ASP A 212 -7.44 13.16 -18.98
N TRP A 213 -7.72 12.59 -17.81
CA TRP A 213 -7.70 13.30 -16.53
C TRP A 213 -6.31 13.41 -15.90
N GLN A 214 -5.36 12.59 -16.34
CA GLN A 214 -3.99 12.60 -15.84
C GLN A 214 -3.12 13.60 -16.62
N SER A 215 -2.12 14.17 -15.95
CA SER A 215 -1.07 14.94 -16.63
C SER A 215 -0.07 14.03 -17.35
N ILE A 216 0.10 12.80 -16.89
CA ILE A 216 0.92 11.77 -17.55
C ILE A 216 0.02 10.99 -18.52
N PRO A 217 0.26 11.05 -19.86
CA PRO A 217 -0.66 10.55 -20.88
C PRO A 217 -0.57 9.03 -21.06
N ARG A 218 -0.62 8.26 -19.99
CA ARG A 218 -0.70 6.80 -19.99
C ARG A 218 -1.33 6.28 -18.70
N ARG A 219 -1.82 5.06 -18.72
CA ARG A 219 -2.18 4.38 -17.47
C ARG A 219 -0.92 4.18 -16.62
N LEU A 220 -1.08 4.43 -15.32
CA LEU A 220 -0.06 4.04 -14.35
C LEU A 220 -0.19 2.56 -14.04
N THR A 221 0.95 1.94 -13.82
CA THR A 221 1.08 0.52 -13.47
C THR A 221 1.66 0.38 -12.07
N PRO A 222 1.60 -0.79 -11.45
CA PRO A 222 2.25 -1.02 -10.15
C PRO A 222 3.75 -0.74 -10.15
N ALA A 223 4.43 -0.81 -11.30
CA ALA A 223 5.85 -0.45 -11.42
C ALA A 223 6.11 1.03 -11.07
N ASP A 224 5.15 1.91 -11.33
CA ASP A 224 5.25 3.34 -10.98
C ASP A 224 5.29 3.57 -9.46
N LEU A 225 4.78 2.62 -8.67
CA LEU A 225 4.80 2.68 -7.21
C LEU A 225 6.10 2.14 -6.60
N LEU A 226 6.81 1.28 -7.33
CA LEU A 226 7.97 0.57 -6.78
C LEU A 226 9.10 1.51 -6.38
N GLY A 227 9.41 2.52 -7.20
CA GLY A 227 10.43 3.53 -6.92
C GLY A 227 10.15 4.30 -5.62
N PRO A 228 9.01 4.97 -5.49
CA PRO A 228 8.59 5.65 -4.27
C PRO A 228 8.59 4.75 -3.03
N ILE A 229 8.08 3.52 -3.14
CA ILE A 229 8.09 2.56 -2.03
C ILE A 229 9.53 2.23 -1.61
N CYS A 230 10.40 1.88 -2.55
CA CYS A 230 11.79 1.55 -2.25
C CYS A 230 12.56 2.75 -1.68
N LEU A 231 12.33 3.96 -2.19
CA LEU A 231 12.89 5.19 -1.62
C LEU A 231 12.51 5.32 -0.14
N LEU A 232 11.24 5.22 0.19
CA LEU A 232 10.74 5.37 1.57
C LEU A 232 11.20 4.24 2.51
N LEU A 233 11.48 3.05 1.97
CA LEU A 233 12.03 1.92 2.72
C LEU A 233 13.54 2.05 2.95
N SER A 234 14.26 2.76 2.07
CA SER A 234 15.72 2.88 2.09
C SER A 234 16.24 3.94 3.08
N THR A 235 17.55 4.01 3.24
CA THR A 235 18.22 5.12 3.97
C THR A 235 18.05 6.47 3.30
N ALA A 236 17.92 6.49 1.96
CA ALA A 236 17.66 7.72 1.21
C ALA A 236 16.32 8.37 1.62
N GLY A 237 15.34 7.58 2.05
CA GLY A 237 14.08 8.06 2.62
C GLY A 237 14.14 8.39 4.11
N GLY A 238 15.31 8.31 4.77
CA GLY A 238 15.44 8.47 6.22
C GLY A 238 15.02 9.85 6.76
N GLY A 239 15.03 10.88 5.94
CA GLY A 239 14.53 12.22 6.27
C GLY A 239 13.04 12.44 5.92
N ILE A 240 12.35 11.43 5.39
CA ILE A 240 10.96 11.54 4.94
C ILE A 240 10.07 10.80 5.97
N THR A 241 9.28 11.55 6.72
CA THR A 241 8.30 11.00 7.67
C THR A 241 7.07 11.90 7.74
N ALA A 242 5.94 11.36 8.18
CA ALA A 242 4.64 12.02 8.19
C ALA A 242 4.19 12.52 6.80
N GLN A 243 4.64 11.87 5.71
CA GLN A 243 4.32 12.31 4.36
C GLN A 243 3.27 11.40 3.71
N THR A 244 2.43 12.04 2.91
CA THR A 244 1.52 11.39 1.98
C THR A 244 2.08 11.61 0.57
N ILE A 245 2.61 10.55 -0.04
CA ILE A 245 3.24 10.61 -1.37
C ILE A 245 2.24 10.10 -2.40
N THR A 246 1.66 11.02 -3.17
CA THR A 246 0.70 10.68 -4.22
C THR A 246 1.41 10.28 -5.50
N VAL A 247 1.01 9.13 -6.06
CA VAL A 247 1.52 8.57 -7.32
C VAL A 247 0.31 8.26 -8.21
N ASP A 248 -0.18 9.30 -8.88
CA ASP A 248 -1.46 9.27 -9.60
C ASP A 248 -1.38 9.83 -11.03
N GLY A 249 -0.20 10.22 -11.49
CA GLY A 249 -0.02 10.85 -12.80
C GLY A 249 -0.61 12.26 -12.90
N GLY A 250 -0.90 12.92 -11.76
CA GLY A 250 -1.54 14.23 -11.71
C GLY A 250 -3.06 14.19 -11.77
N LEU A 251 -3.66 13.04 -11.43
CA LEU A 251 -5.11 12.82 -11.51
C LEU A 251 -5.91 13.71 -10.55
N ILE A 252 -5.44 13.92 -9.33
CA ILE A 252 -6.13 14.76 -8.33
C ILE A 252 -5.89 16.27 -8.53
N HIS A 253 -4.91 16.62 -9.35
CA HIS A 253 -4.60 18.00 -9.71
C HIS A 253 -4.59 18.18 -11.24
N PRO A 254 -5.72 17.96 -11.93
CA PRO A 254 -5.75 18.02 -13.38
C PRO A 254 -5.39 19.43 -13.86
N ILE A 255 -4.62 19.52 -14.94
CA ILE A 255 -4.33 20.79 -15.59
C ILE A 255 -5.63 21.36 -16.16
N ALA A 256 -5.94 22.62 -15.87
CA ALA A 256 -7.03 23.35 -16.49
C ALA A 256 -6.62 23.72 -17.95
N ASP A 257 -6.86 22.81 -18.88
CA ASP A 257 -6.45 22.92 -20.29
C ASP A 257 -7.53 23.49 -21.22
N GLY A 258 -8.57 24.12 -20.67
CA GLY A 258 -9.71 24.58 -21.45
C GLY A 258 -10.80 23.52 -21.66
N SER A 259 -10.61 22.29 -21.12
CA SER A 259 -11.68 21.28 -21.00
C SER A 259 -12.84 21.79 -20.12
N ALA A 260 -13.91 21.01 -19.97
CA ALA A 260 -15.11 21.44 -19.23
C ALA A 260 -14.81 21.95 -17.80
N GLN A 261 -13.70 21.53 -17.19
CA GLN A 261 -13.24 22.05 -15.88
C GLN A 261 -12.55 23.42 -15.99
N GLY A 262 -11.81 23.69 -17.06
CA GLY A 262 -11.25 25.02 -17.34
C GLY A 262 -12.32 26.09 -17.56
N ARG A 263 -13.48 25.72 -18.11
CA ARG A 263 -14.63 26.65 -18.26
C ARG A 263 -15.27 27.03 -16.93
N LEU A 264 -15.24 26.15 -15.93
CA LEU A 264 -15.75 26.44 -14.58
C LEU A 264 -14.87 27.42 -13.81
N LEU A 265 -13.59 27.55 -14.16
CA LEU A 265 -12.64 28.46 -13.51
C LEU A 265 -12.43 29.78 -14.27
N GLY A 266 -13.20 30.04 -15.34
CA GLY A 266 -13.17 31.31 -16.08
C GLY A 266 -11.91 31.56 -16.91
N ALA A 267 -11.17 30.51 -17.25
CA ALA A 267 -10.04 30.60 -18.17
C ALA A 267 -10.53 30.49 -19.63
N GLU A 268 -11.34 31.43 -20.06
CA GLU A 268 -11.54 31.69 -21.51
C GLU A 268 -10.30 32.44 -22.04
N ARG A 269 -9.59 31.82 -22.97
CA ARG A 269 -8.73 32.51 -23.94
C ARG A 269 -9.40 32.56 -25.28
#